data_7325341bd00fe9050ea9d46d3f563b94
#
_entry.id   7325341bd00fe9050ea9d46d3f563b94
#
_cell.length_a   1.000
_cell.length_b   1.000
_cell.length_c   1.000
_cell.angle_alpha   90.00
_cell.angle_beta   90.00
_cell.angle_gamma   90.00
#
_symmetry.space_group_name_H-M   'P 1'
#
loop_
_entity.id
_entity.type
_entity.pdbx_description
1 polymer ?
#
loop_
_entity_poly.entity_id
_entity_poly.type
_entity_poly.pdbx_seq_one_letter_code
_entity_poly.pdbx_strand_id
1 'polypeptide(L)'
;AVALKYEVGEEGAPVILAMGRGLMAEKIMHLANEKNINIFSSPLLARALYFTGKIGKEISEDLYASVAAILAYIFKIEKGEFLEKPEIEIPSDLQFDEYGNKKVED
;
A
#
# COMPACT_ATOMS: atom_id res chain seq x y z
N ALA A 1 3.85 -4.72 -6.41
CA ALA A 1 3.39 -3.33 -6.21
C ALA A 1 1.88 -3.24 -6.24
N VAL A 2 1.36 -2.32 -5.47
CA VAL A 2 -0.08 -2.03 -5.45
C VAL A 2 -0.27 -0.52 -5.58
N ALA A 3 -1.09 -0.11 -6.55
CA ALA A 3 -1.43 1.28 -6.75
C ALA A 3 -2.80 1.54 -6.12
N LEU A 4 -2.86 2.57 -5.29
CA LEU A 4 -4.09 2.94 -4.59
C LEU A 4 -4.57 4.31 -5.02
N LYS A 5 -5.87 4.48 -5.07
CA LYS A 5 -6.51 5.78 -5.24
C LYS A 5 -7.19 6.19 -3.95
N TYR A 6 -6.87 7.38 -3.46
CA TYR A 6 -7.53 7.96 -2.30
C TYR A 6 -7.66 9.47 -2.51
N GLU A 7 -8.85 10.00 -2.33
CA GLU A 7 -9.10 11.43 -2.41
C GLU A 7 -9.41 11.98 -1.03
N VAL A 8 -8.68 13.03 -0.63
CA VAL A 8 -8.85 13.68 0.66
C VAL A 8 -10.26 14.29 0.74
N GLY A 9 -10.95 13.99 1.83
CA GLY A 9 -12.30 14.50 2.07
C GLY A 9 -13.41 13.64 1.48
N GLU A 10 -13.11 12.63 0.69
CA GLU A 10 -14.11 11.68 0.25
C GLU A 10 -14.36 10.61 1.31
N GLU A 11 -15.59 10.14 1.38
CA GLU A 11 -15.93 9.00 2.23
C GLU A 11 -15.46 7.71 1.58
N GLY A 12 -15.09 6.77 2.41
CA GLY A 12 -14.68 5.45 1.96
C GLY A 12 -13.18 5.23 2.05
N ALA A 13 -12.81 3.99 1.84
CA ALA A 13 -11.42 3.56 1.91
C ALA A 13 -10.73 3.72 0.55
N PRO A 14 -9.39 3.70 0.52
CA PRO A 14 -8.66 3.66 -0.74
C PRO A 14 -9.09 2.48 -1.61
N VAL A 15 -9.11 2.70 -2.90
CA VAL A 15 -9.48 1.70 -3.91
C VAL A 15 -8.22 1.22 -4.61
N ILE A 16 -8.13 -0.07 -4.87
CA ILE A 16 -7.02 -0.64 -5.61
C ILE A 16 -7.21 -0.36 -7.10
N LEU A 17 -6.28 0.38 -7.69
CA LEU A 17 -6.30 0.70 -9.12
C LEU A 17 -5.56 -0.33 -9.94
N ALA A 18 -4.44 -0.81 -9.43
CA ALA A 18 -3.59 -1.76 -10.12
C ALA A 18 -2.78 -2.53 -9.09
N MET A 19 -2.40 -3.74 -9.45
CA MET A 19 -1.49 -4.52 -8.64
C MET A 19 -0.75 -5.51 -9.52
N GLY A 20 0.47 -5.83 -9.13
CA GLY A 20 1.30 -6.75 -9.87
C GLY A 20 2.56 -7.08 -9.12
N ARG A 21 3.25 -8.09 -9.61
CA ARG A 21 4.55 -8.51 -9.07
C ARG A 21 5.51 -8.78 -10.23
N GLY A 22 6.79 -8.87 -9.93
CA GLY A 22 7.82 -9.06 -10.95
C GLY A 22 7.83 -7.92 -11.95
N LEU A 23 7.80 -8.20 -13.23
CA LEU A 23 7.82 -7.20 -14.30
C LEU A 23 6.62 -6.25 -14.23
N MET A 24 5.47 -6.73 -13.82
CA MET A 24 4.29 -5.87 -13.68
C MET A 24 4.48 -4.86 -12.54
N ALA A 25 5.10 -5.26 -11.44
CA ALA A 25 5.44 -4.33 -10.36
C ALA A 25 6.40 -3.24 -10.83
N GLU A 26 7.40 -3.62 -11.64
CA GLU A 26 8.34 -2.65 -12.21
C GLU A 26 7.63 -1.64 -13.10
N LYS A 27 6.68 -2.09 -13.93
CA LYS A 27 5.89 -1.20 -14.78
C LYS A 27 5.04 -0.22 -13.98
N ILE A 28 4.41 -0.71 -12.91
CA ILE A 28 3.60 0.14 -12.01
C ILE A 28 4.48 1.22 -11.37
N MET A 29 5.65 0.85 -10.86
CA MET A 29 6.57 1.79 -10.24
C MET A 29 7.12 2.81 -11.24
N HIS A 30 7.46 2.36 -12.45
CA HIS A 30 7.95 3.24 -13.51
C HIS A 30 6.90 4.30 -13.88
N LEU A 31 5.65 3.87 -14.03
CA LEU A 31 4.54 4.79 -14.34
C LEU A 31 4.30 5.79 -13.21
N ALA A 32 4.38 5.33 -11.96
CA ALA A 32 4.26 6.20 -10.80
C ALA A 32 5.34 7.28 -10.79
N ASN A 33 6.59 6.91 -11.09
CA ASN A 33 7.71 7.84 -11.18
C ASN A 33 7.50 8.86 -12.30
N GLU A 34 7.03 8.43 -13.46
CA GLU A 34 6.76 9.33 -14.58
C GLU A 34 5.68 10.37 -14.24
N LYS A 35 4.72 9.98 -13.42
CA LYS A 35 3.60 10.85 -13.03
C LYS A 35 3.83 11.57 -11.71
N ASN A 36 5.02 11.47 -11.14
CA ASN A 36 5.37 12.07 -9.84
C ASN A 36 4.43 11.64 -8.71
N ILE A 37 4.02 10.39 -8.73
CA ILE A 37 3.24 9.78 -7.66
C ILE A 37 4.19 9.22 -6.62
N ASN A 38 3.94 9.50 -5.35
CA ASN A 38 4.77 9.02 -4.25
C ASN A 38 4.70 7.50 -4.14
N ILE A 39 5.87 6.88 -3.95
CA ILE A 39 5.98 5.44 -3.72
C ILE A 39 6.46 5.23 -2.29
N PHE A 40 5.74 4.41 -1.55
CA PHE A 40 6.14 3.99 -0.22
C PHE A 40 6.52 2.50 -0.25
N SER A 41 7.74 2.18 0.18
CA SER A 41 8.21 0.80 0.16
C SER A 41 7.84 0.09 1.45
N SER A 42 6.97 -0.89 1.36
CA SER A 42 6.59 -1.77 2.47
C SER A 42 6.20 -3.13 1.91
N PRO A 43 7.16 -4.06 1.82
CA PRO A 43 6.87 -5.37 1.23
C PRO A 43 5.74 -6.14 1.92
N LEU A 44 5.67 -6.12 3.25
CA LEU A 44 4.60 -6.80 3.98
C LEU A 44 3.24 -6.22 3.68
N LEU A 45 3.13 -4.89 3.64
CA LEU A 45 1.85 -4.24 3.32
C LEU A 45 1.47 -4.48 1.86
N ALA A 46 2.41 -4.37 0.95
CA ALA A 46 2.15 -4.62 -0.47
C ALA A 46 1.60 -6.04 -0.67
N ARG A 47 2.19 -7.02 -0.01
CA ARG A 47 1.71 -8.41 -0.08
C ARG A 47 0.32 -8.57 0.54
N ALA A 48 0.08 -7.95 1.70
CA ALA A 48 -1.24 -7.99 2.33
C ALA A 48 -2.32 -7.41 1.41
N LEU A 49 -2.05 -6.27 0.80
CA LEU A 49 -2.98 -5.66 -0.16
C LEU A 49 -3.17 -6.54 -1.39
N TYR A 50 -2.09 -7.10 -1.91
CA TYR A 50 -2.13 -7.93 -3.12
C TYR A 50 -2.95 -9.20 -2.90
N PHE A 51 -2.72 -9.91 -1.79
CA PHE A 51 -3.38 -11.19 -1.55
C PHE A 51 -4.77 -11.11 -0.95
N THR A 52 -5.16 -9.96 -0.39
CA THR A 52 -6.52 -9.77 0.15
C THR A 52 -7.40 -8.89 -0.72
N GLY A 53 -6.83 -8.15 -1.67
CA GLY A 53 -7.55 -7.14 -2.44
C GLY A 53 -7.91 -7.57 -3.85
N LYS A 54 -8.74 -6.74 -4.47
CA LYS A 54 -9.14 -6.88 -5.87
C LYS A 54 -9.10 -5.53 -6.55
N ILE A 55 -8.66 -5.50 -7.80
CA ILE A 55 -8.66 -4.27 -8.60
C ILE A 55 -10.10 -3.74 -8.72
N GLY A 56 -10.24 -2.44 -8.51
CA GLY A 56 -11.52 -1.75 -8.54
C GLY A 56 -12.30 -1.77 -7.24
N LYS A 57 -11.78 -2.43 -6.22
CA LYS A 57 -12.44 -2.55 -4.92
C LYS A 57 -11.64 -1.81 -3.84
N GLU A 58 -12.34 -1.44 -2.77
CA GLU A 58 -11.70 -0.89 -1.59
C GLU A 58 -10.79 -1.93 -0.93
N ILE A 59 -9.75 -1.45 -0.27
CA ILE A 59 -8.85 -2.33 0.49
C ILE A 59 -9.61 -3.01 1.64
N SER A 60 -9.05 -4.11 2.15
CA SER A 60 -9.59 -4.78 3.34
C SER A 60 -9.61 -3.84 4.54
N GLU A 61 -10.68 -3.90 5.34
CA GLU A 61 -10.81 -3.11 6.57
C GLU A 61 -9.65 -3.32 7.53
N ASP A 62 -9.11 -4.53 7.56
CA ASP A 62 -7.99 -4.88 8.44
C ASP A 62 -6.70 -4.13 8.09
N LEU A 63 -6.65 -3.51 6.92
CA LEU A 63 -5.51 -2.73 6.46
C LEU A 63 -5.74 -1.23 6.46
N TYR A 64 -6.88 -0.75 6.93
CA TYR A 64 -7.20 0.68 6.95
C TYR A 64 -6.17 1.49 7.75
N ALA A 65 -5.86 1.04 8.96
CA ALA A 65 -4.93 1.77 9.82
C ALA A 65 -3.52 1.81 9.21
N SER A 66 -3.07 0.71 8.63
CA SER A 66 -1.75 0.62 7.99
C SER A 66 -1.63 1.59 6.83
N VAL A 67 -2.63 1.62 5.96
CA VAL A 67 -2.63 2.51 4.79
C VAL A 67 -2.81 3.97 5.23
N ALA A 68 -3.67 4.23 6.22
CA ALA A 68 -3.86 5.58 6.73
C ALA A 68 -2.57 6.20 7.28
N ALA A 69 -1.74 5.40 7.95
CA ALA A 69 -0.44 5.88 8.44
C ALA A 69 0.47 6.33 7.29
N ILE A 70 0.48 5.58 6.19
CA ILE A 70 1.27 5.94 5.01
C ILE A 70 0.72 7.20 4.35
N LEU A 71 -0.59 7.31 4.19
CA LEU A 71 -1.21 8.47 3.57
C LEU A 71 -0.95 9.74 4.38
N ALA A 72 -1.04 9.65 5.72
CA ALA A 72 -0.74 10.78 6.59
C ALA A 72 0.72 11.23 6.44
N TYR A 73 1.64 10.29 6.34
CA TYR A 73 3.06 10.56 6.13
C TYR A 73 3.27 11.26 4.78
N ILE A 74 2.70 10.74 3.70
CA ILE A 74 2.83 11.31 2.35
C ILE A 74 2.27 12.72 2.29
N PHE A 75 1.10 12.98 2.87
CA PHE A 75 0.50 14.31 2.89
C PHE A 75 1.40 15.33 3.60
N LYS A 76 2.04 14.95 4.69
CA LYS A 76 2.96 15.83 5.41
C LYS A 76 4.23 16.12 4.61
N ILE A 77 4.78 15.11 3.93
CA ILE A 77 5.93 15.29 3.04
C ILE A 77 5.59 16.26 1.90
N GLU A 78 4.42 16.11 1.30
CA GLU A 78 3.97 16.99 0.22
C GLU A 78 3.82 18.44 0.67
N LYS A 79 3.59 18.67 1.96
CA LYS A 79 3.55 20.00 2.56
C LYS A 79 4.93 20.53 2.94
N GLY A 80 5.99 19.79 2.66
CA GLY A 80 7.36 20.20 2.94
C GLY A 80 7.85 19.84 4.35
N GLU A 81 7.11 19.05 5.11
CA GLU A 81 7.55 18.62 6.43
C GLU A 81 8.57 17.49 6.31
N PHE A 82 9.57 17.51 7.19
CA PHE A 82 10.56 16.44 7.27
C PHE A 82 10.16 15.50 8.41
N LEU A 83 9.85 14.27 8.05
CA LEU A 83 9.44 13.25 8.99
C LEU A 83 10.19 11.95 8.71
N GLU A 84 10.41 11.19 9.76
CA GLU A 84 10.90 9.82 9.62
C GLU A 84 9.78 8.95 9.04
N LYS A 85 10.17 7.96 8.23
CA LYS A 85 9.20 7.00 7.70
C LYS A 85 8.55 6.26 8.86
N PRO A 86 7.21 6.14 8.88
CA PRO A 86 6.54 5.39 9.93
C PRO A 86 6.83 3.90 9.80
N GLU A 87 6.87 3.22 10.92
CA GLU A 87 6.82 1.77 10.94
C GLU A 87 5.38 1.34 10.71
N ILE A 88 5.17 0.48 9.75
CA ILE A 88 3.83 0.04 9.39
C ILE A 88 3.58 -1.33 10.01
N GLU A 89 2.61 -1.37 10.92
CA GLU A 89 2.18 -2.61 11.55
C GLU A 89 1.15 -3.31 10.68
N ILE A 90 1.39 -4.58 10.41
CA ILE A 90 0.48 -5.42 9.65
C ILE A 90 -0.04 -6.50 10.58
N PRO A 91 -1.36 -6.73 10.66
CA PRO A 91 -1.89 -7.82 11.48
C PRO A 91 -1.19 -9.15 11.16
N SER A 92 -0.89 -9.92 12.19
CA SER A 92 -0.10 -11.15 12.03
C SER A 92 -0.74 -12.15 11.09
N ASP A 93 -2.07 -12.21 11.04
CA ASP A 93 -2.80 -13.10 10.14
C ASP A 93 -2.83 -12.60 8.68
N LEU A 94 -2.34 -11.39 8.43
CA LEU A 94 -2.23 -10.81 7.09
C LEU A 94 -0.78 -10.64 6.64
N GLN A 95 0.16 -11.27 7.31
CA GLN A 95 1.55 -11.28 6.89
C GLN A 95 1.79 -12.48 5.97
N PHE A 96 2.02 -12.18 4.71
CA PHE A 96 2.22 -13.19 3.67
C PHE A 96 3.66 -13.20 3.20
N ASP A 97 4.12 -14.36 2.74
CA ASP A 97 5.37 -14.45 2.00
C ASP A 97 5.13 -14.03 0.53
N GLU A 98 6.18 -14.07 -0.28
CA GLU A 98 6.10 -13.66 -1.69
C GLU A 98 5.18 -14.55 -2.55
N TYR A 99 4.84 -15.73 -2.06
CA TYR A 99 3.96 -16.68 -2.76
C TYR A 99 2.52 -16.65 -2.25
N GLY A 100 2.21 -15.81 -1.28
CA GLY A 100 0.87 -15.70 -0.71
C GLY A 100 0.59 -16.67 0.43
N ASN A 101 1.61 -17.34 0.94
CA ASN A 101 1.44 -18.19 2.11
C ASN A 101 1.54 -17.34 3.38
N LYS A 102 0.68 -17.61 4.34
CA LYS A 102 0.75 -16.91 5.62
C LYS A 102 2.02 -17.28 6.35
N LYS A 103 2.66 -16.30 6.96
CA LYS A 103 3.81 -16.54 7.80
C LYS A 103 3.38 -17.27 9.06
N VAL A 104 4.08 -18.35 9.38
CA VAL A 104 3.85 -19.09 10.60
C VAL A 104 4.81 -18.55 11.66
N GLU A 105 4.26 -18.16 12.79
CA GLU A 105 5.07 -17.80 13.95
C GLU A 105 5.38 -19.05 14.74
N ASP A 106 6.66 -19.28 14.98
CA ASP A 106 7.12 -20.37 15.84
C ASP A 106 7.17 -19.91 17.31
#